data_3475663ed89f7cf92001b00d102b4d10
#
_entry.id   3475663ed89f7cf92001b00d102b4d10
#
_cell.length_a   1.000
_cell.length_b   1.000
_cell.length_c   1.000
_cell.angle_alpha   90.00
_cell.angle_beta   90.00
_cell.angle_gamma   90.00
#
_symmetry.space_group_name_H-M   'P 1'
#
loop_
_entity.id
_entity.type
_entity.pdbx_description
1 polymer ?
#
loop_
_entity_poly.entity_id
_entity_poly.type
_entity_poly.pdbx_seq_one_letter_code
_entity_poly.pdbx_strand_id
1 'polypeptide(L)'
;MRQIFLDTETTGLSADNGDRIIEIGCVELLNRKLTGNNLHFYLNPERDSHEDALKVHGISNEFLRDKPKFAEVADEVLAYLQDAEVIIHNAPFDLGFLNKELELVGRPPLKNFIANVVDTLVMAKDMFPGKRNSLDALCDRLEVDNSGRTLHGALLDAELLADVYINMTRGQNTLVMEEESQTHTQAQRVSMDLSGFELPVILANEQEQTQHLEVLAQIDKASGGKTVWRASGA
;
A
#
# COMPACT_ATOMS: atom_id res chain seq x y z
N MET A 1 -10.35 2.03 -7.37
CA MET A 1 -10.06 2.83 -6.16
C MET A 1 -8.70 3.48 -6.35
N ARG A 2 -8.58 4.79 -6.10
CA ARG A 2 -7.34 5.55 -6.22
C ARG A 2 -6.68 5.65 -4.86
N GLN A 3 -5.44 5.17 -4.73
CA GLN A 3 -4.66 5.13 -3.50
C GLN A 3 -3.39 5.93 -3.70
N ILE A 4 -3.02 6.74 -2.72
CA ILE A 4 -1.79 7.51 -2.74
C ILE A 4 -1.00 7.15 -1.49
N PHE A 5 0.20 6.64 -1.69
CA PHE A 5 1.18 6.39 -0.66
C PHE A 5 1.98 7.66 -0.46
N LEU A 6 2.01 8.16 0.75
CA LEU A 6 2.61 9.45 1.07
C LEU A 6 3.61 9.27 2.21
N ASP A 7 4.74 9.94 2.07
CA ASP A 7 5.74 10.11 3.11
C ASP A 7 6.29 11.54 3.07
N THR A 8 6.81 12.05 4.21
CA THR A 8 7.40 13.38 4.31
C THR A 8 8.71 13.36 5.07
N GLU A 9 9.69 14.14 4.60
CA GLU A 9 10.87 14.50 5.39
C GLU A 9 10.70 15.89 5.99
N THR A 10 11.26 16.09 7.18
CA THR A 10 11.02 17.29 7.98
C THR A 10 12.30 17.84 8.61
N THR A 11 12.29 19.11 9.01
CA THR A 11 13.44 19.74 9.73
C THR A 11 13.63 19.20 11.14
N GLY A 12 12.66 18.47 11.70
CA GLY A 12 12.67 17.93 13.05
C GLY A 12 11.39 17.15 13.34
N LEU A 13 11.10 16.92 14.60
CA LEU A 13 10.05 15.96 15.02
C LEU A 13 8.70 16.60 15.39
N SER A 14 8.57 17.92 15.42
CA SER A 14 7.38 18.58 15.98
C SER A 14 6.97 19.81 15.18
N ALA A 15 5.90 19.67 14.41
CA ALA A 15 5.28 20.77 13.67
C ALA A 15 4.82 21.91 14.62
N ASP A 16 4.36 21.57 15.84
CA ASP A 16 3.93 22.56 16.84
C ASP A 16 5.09 23.40 17.37
N ASN A 17 6.30 22.84 17.39
CA ASN A 17 7.53 23.57 17.75
C ASN A 17 8.16 24.33 16.56
N GLY A 18 7.44 24.41 15.45
CA GLY A 18 7.83 25.16 14.27
C GLY A 18 8.73 24.38 13.30
N ASP A 19 8.84 23.05 13.43
CA ASP A 19 9.47 22.23 12.40
C ASP A 19 8.60 22.22 11.13
N ARG A 20 9.25 22.08 9.99
CA ARG A 20 8.65 22.27 8.67
C ARG A 20 8.93 21.07 7.78
N ILE A 21 8.07 20.86 6.78
CA ILE A 21 8.29 19.87 5.72
C ILE A 21 9.39 20.35 4.78
N ILE A 22 10.30 19.44 4.40
CA ILE A 22 11.37 19.69 3.43
C ILE A 22 11.29 18.82 2.18
N GLU A 23 10.58 17.70 2.27
CA GLU A 23 10.32 16.82 1.13
C GLU A 23 8.92 16.21 1.25
N ILE A 24 8.21 16.09 0.14
CA ILE A 24 6.95 15.37 0.02
C ILE A 24 7.10 14.38 -1.11
N GLY A 25 6.90 13.10 -0.83
CA GLY A 25 6.87 12.01 -1.80
C GLY A 25 5.51 11.34 -1.84
N CYS A 26 4.94 11.21 -3.04
CA CYS A 26 3.67 10.52 -3.22
C CYS A 26 3.73 9.57 -4.41
N VAL A 27 3.25 8.35 -4.21
CA VAL A 27 3.15 7.31 -5.24
C VAL A 27 1.70 6.94 -5.45
N GLU A 28 1.25 6.94 -6.70
CA GLU A 28 -0.14 6.65 -7.03
C GLU A 28 -0.34 5.19 -7.47
N LEU A 29 -1.29 4.52 -6.83
CA LEU A 29 -1.86 3.26 -7.29
C LEU A 29 -3.32 3.44 -7.73
N LEU A 30 -3.65 2.87 -8.88
CA LEU A 30 -5.03 2.73 -9.34
C LEU A 30 -5.36 1.24 -9.45
N ASN A 31 -6.36 0.79 -8.67
CA ASN A 31 -6.73 -0.63 -8.61
C ASN A 31 -5.52 -1.56 -8.38
N ARG A 32 -4.68 -1.21 -7.39
CA ARG A 32 -3.46 -1.94 -6.97
C ARG A 32 -2.34 -2.00 -8.03
N LYS A 33 -2.35 -1.11 -9.02
CA LYS A 33 -1.28 -1.00 -10.03
C LYS A 33 -0.68 0.39 -9.96
N LEU A 34 0.64 0.46 -9.97
CA LEU A 34 1.38 1.70 -10.10
C LEU A 34 0.99 2.40 -11.39
N THR A 35 0.65 3.69 -11.30
CA THR A 35 0.29 4.49 -12.48
C THR A 35 1.48 5.20 -13.09
N GLY A 36 2.54 5.42 -12.29
CA GLY A 36 3.68 6.26 -12.64
C GLY A 36 3.41 7.75 -12.51
N ASN A 37 2.18 8.14 -12.14
CA ASN A 37 1.82 9.53 -11.87
C ASN A 37 2.17 9.87 -10.41
N ASN A 38 3.46 10.00 -10.12
CA ASN A 38 3.97 10.31 -8.79
C ASN A 38 4.09 11.82 -8.60
N LEU A 39 4.00 12.27 -7.33
CA LEU A 39 4.27 13.67 -6.97
C LEU A 39 5.49 13.71 -6.07
N HIS A 40 6.41 14.64 -6.36
CA HIS A 40 7.64 14.78 -5.58
C HIS A 40 8.07 16.25 -5.51
N PHE A 41 8.19 16.77 -4.29
CA PHE A 41 8.68 18.13 -4.04
C PHE A 41 9.76 18.14 -2.97
N TYR A 42 10.83 18.87 -3.24
CA TYR A 42 11.71 19.43 -2.22
C TYR A 42 11.25 20.84 -1.90
N LEU A 43 11.22 21.19 -0.62
CA LEU A 43 10.66 22.44 -0.13
C LEU A 43 11.69 23.27 0.67
N ASN A 44 11.65 24.59 0.48
CA ASN A 44 12.36 25.50 1.33
C ASN A 44 11.58 25.73 2.65
N PRO A 45 12.05 25.23 3.78
CA PRO A 45 11.34 25.36 5.06
C PRO A 45 11.53 26.73 5.72
N GLU A 46 12.35 27.63 5.14
CA GLU A 46 12.74 28.92 5.70
C GLU A 46 13.42 28.81 7.10
N ARG A 47 13.98 27.68 7.40
CA ARG A 47 14.73 27.37 8.62
C ARG A 47 15.73 26.25 8.35
N ASP A 48 16.71 26.11 9.25
CA ASP A 48 17.65 25.02 9.18
C ASP A 48 17.06 23.75 9.80
N SER A 49 17.41 22.60 9.24
CA SER A 49 17.10 21.29 9.81
C SER A 49 17.94 21.00 11.04
N HIS A 50 17.36 20.29 12.00
CA HIS A 50 18.09 19.77 13.14
C HIS A 50 19.17 18.77 12.71
N GLU A 51 20.29 18.72 13.40
CA GLU A 51 21.41 17.82 13.05
C GLU A 51 20.98 16.34 12.99
N ASP A 52 20.05 15.93 13.87
CA ASP A 52 19.59 14.55 13.89
C ASP A 52 18.69 14.23 12.69
N ALA A 53 17.88 15.19 12.23
CA ALA A 53 17.09 15.06 11.01
C ALA A 53 18.01 14.99 9.78
N LEU A 54 19.04 15.85 9.71
CA LEU A 54 20.06 15.82 8.65
C LEU A 54 20.75 14.46 8.53
N LYS A 55 21.02 13.76 9.64
CA LYS A 55 21.61 12.42 9.63
C LYS A 55 20.66 11.36 9.04
N VAL A 56 19.36 11.57 9.16
CA VAL A 56 18.33 10.64 8.67
C VAL A 56 18.12 10.81 7.17
N HIS A 57 17.75 12.01 6.72
CA HIS A 57 17.39 12.26 5.31
C HIS A 57 18.57 12.74 4.44
N GLY A 58 19.63 13.29 5.01
CA GLY A 58 20.82 13.73 4.27
C GLY A 58 20.63 14.97 3.39
N ILE A 59 19.49 15.61 3.43
CA ILE A 59 19.15 16.76 2.58
C ILE A 59 19.73 18.03 3.23
N SER A 60 20.70 18.67 2.54
CA SER A 60 21.37 19.84 3.10
C SER A 60 20.48 21.09 3.07
N ASN A 61 20.66 21.97 4.08
CA ASN A 61 19.96 23.26 4.12
C ASN A 61 20.27 24.12 2.90
N GLU A 62 21.50 24.01 2.36
CA GLU A 62 21.91 24.75 1.14
C GLU A 62 21.11 24.30 -0.09
N PHE A 63 20.90 22.99 -0.25
CA PHE A 63 20.10 22.43 -1.34
C PHE A 63 18.64 22.92 -1.30
N LEU A 64 18.09 23.15 -0.11
CA LEU A 64 16.70 23.54 0.07
C LEU A 64 16.45 25.04 -0.18
N ARG A 65 17.48 25.89 -0.17
CA ARG A 65 17.33 27.37 -0.30
C ARG A 65 16.64 27.79 -1.58
N ASP A 66 16.90 27.11 -2.68
CA ASP A 66 16.38 27.44 -4.00
C ASP A 66 15.09 26.66 -4.36
N LYS A 67 14.54 25.92 -3.39
CA LYS A 67 13.30 25.15 -3.61
C LYS A 67 12.07 26.03 -3.35
N PRO A 68 10.91 25.68 -3.92
CA PRO A 68 9.66 26.37 -3.62
C PRO A 68 9.30 26.22 -2.14
N LYS A 69 8.58 27.19 -1.61
CA LYS A 69 7.97 27.08 -0.28
C LYS A 69 6.69 26.25 -0.36
N PHE A 70 6.25 25.67 0.75
CA PHE A 70 4.99 24.91 0.79
C PHE A 70 3.81 25.72 0.24
N ALA A 71 3.74 27.03 0.53
CA ALA A 71 2.70 27.93 0.04
C ALA A 71 2.57 27.95 -1.49
N GLU A 72 3.68 27.75 -2.21
CA GLU A 72 3.71 27.78 -3.67
C GLU A 72 3.22 26.47 -4.31
N VAL A 73 3.30 25.36 -3.59
CA VAL A 73 2.91 24.02 -4.08
C VAL A 73 1.65 23.49 -3.42
N ALA A 74 1.12 24.15 -2.41
CA ALA A 74 0.00 23.68 -1.61
C ALA A 74 -1.23 23.29 -2.44
N ASP A 75 -1.59 24.10 -3.43
CA ASP A 75 -2.75 23.82 -4.29
C ASP A 75 -2.51 22.61 -5.20
N GLU A 76 -1.28 22.39 -5.66
CA GLU A 76 -0.92 21.23 -6.47
C GLU A 76 -0.95 19.95 -5.63
N VAL A 77 -0.40 20.01 -4.41
CA VAL A 77 -0.46 18.88 -3.45
C VAL A 77 -1.92 18.53 -3.13
N LEU A 78 -2.75 19.52 -2.81
CA LEU A 78 -4.17 19.29 -2.51
C LEU A 78 -4.93 18.73 -3.71
N ALA A 79 -4.71 19.25 -4.92
CA ALA A 79 -5.32 18.74 -6.14
C ALA A 79 -4.91 17.30 -6.44
N TYR A 80 -3.63 16.97 -6.19
CA TYR A 80 -3.13 15.61 -6.36
C TYR A 80 -3.75 14.63 -5.35
N LEU A 81 -3.95 15.05 -4.10
CA LEU A 81 -4.54 14.20 -3.03
C LEU A 81 -6.08 14.14 -3.08
N GLN A 82 -6.72 14.99 -3.90
CA GLN A 82 -8.18 15.12 -3.95
C GLN A 82 -8.88 13.77 -4.16
N ASP A 83 -9.84 13.47 -3.27
CA ASP A 83 -10.71 12.27 -3.30
C ASP A 83 -9.94 10.92 -3.27
N ALA A 84 -8.65 10.92 -2.94
CA ALA A 84 -7.86 9.71 -2.81
C ALA A 84 -7.97 9.10 -1.40
N GLU A 85 -7.78 7.78 -1.30
CA GLU A 85 -7.39 7.13 -0.07
C GLU A 85 -5.88 7.30 0.12
N VAL A 86 -5.48 8.00 1.19
CA VAL A 86 -4.06 8.29 1.47
C VAL A 86 -3.52 7.27 2.46
N ILE A 87 -2.42 6.62 2.12
CA ILE A 87 -1.80 5.54 2.88
C ILE A 87 -0.45 6.04 3.38
N ILE A 88 -0.25 6.02 4.69
CA ILE A 88 0.91 6.58 5.37
C ILE A 88 1.39 5.59 6.43
N HIS A 89 2.70 5.54 6.66
CA HIS A 89 3.28 4.75 7.75
C HIS A 89 3.50 5.63 8.99
N ASN A 90 2.71 5.43 10.06
CA ASN A 90 2.62 6.31 11.21
C ASN A 90 1.95 7.66 10.86
N ALA A 91 0.77 7.56 10.26
CA ALA A 91 0.01 8.68 9.71
C ALA A 91 -0.12 9.93 10.62
N PRO A 92 -0.21 9.84 11.95
CA PRO A 92 -0.28 11.02 12.81
C PRO A 92 0.89 12.00 12.64
N PHE A 93 2.09 11.49 12.30
CA PHE A 93 3.27 12.33 12.10
C PHE A 93 3.11 13.22 10.86
N ASP A 94 2.94 12.61 9.70
CA ASP A 94 2.84 13.34 8.43
C ASP A 94 1.60 14.22 8.36
N LEU A 95 0.46 13.73 8.86
CA LEU A 95 -0.76 14.51 8.93
C LEU A 95 -0.62 15.73 9.84
N GLY A 96 0.13 15.61 10.94
CA GLY A 96 0.43 16.74 11.83
C GLY A 96 1.18 17.83 11.08
N PHE A 97 2.22 17.48 10.36
CA PHE A 97 3.01 18.41 9.56
C PHE A 97 2.21 19.02 8.39
N LEU A 98 1.54 18.18 7.61
CA LEU A 98 0.72 18.66 6.48
C LEU A 98 -0.39 19.61 6.92
N ASN A 99 -1.09 19.28 8.01
CA ASN A 99 -2.13 20.16 8.55
C ASN A 99 -1.55 21.47 9.08
N LYS A 100 -0.36 21.45 9.67
CA LYS A 100 0.32 22.67 10.12
C LYS A 100 0.74 23.55 8.96
N GLU A 101 1.29 22.97 7.91
CA GLU A 101 1.63 23.71 6.69
C GLU A 101 0.38 24.32 6.03
N LEU A 102 -0.72 23.56 5.95
CA LEU A 102 -2.01 24.05 5.44
C LEU A 102 -2.57 25.19 6.30
N GLU A 103 -2.50 25.07 7.62
CA GLU A 103 -2.89 26.15 8.55
C GLU A 103 -2.12 27.45 8.30
N LEU A 104 -0.78 27.35 8.13
CA LEU A 104 0.10 28.48 7.85
C LEU A 104 -0.24 29.22 6.55
N VAL A 105 -0.76 28.50 5.55
CA VAL A 105 -1.19 29.10 4.27
C VAL A 105 -2.69 29.38 4.21
N GLY A 106 -3.40 29.29 5.34
CA GLY A 106 -4.84 29.60 5.45
C GLY A 106 -5.75 28.62 4.73
N ARG A 107 -5.31 27.36 4.52
CA ARG A 107 -6.11 26.30 3.93
C ARG A 107 -6.77 25.41 4.99
N PRO A 108 -7.94 24.81 4.71
CA PRO A 108 -8.56 23.82 5.58
C PRO A 108 -7.66 22.58 5.80
N PRO A 109 -7.89 21.82 6.89
CA PRO A 109 -7.17 20.57 7.15
C PRO A 109 -7.31 19.56 6.00
N LEU A 110 -6.27 18.72 5.81
CA LEU A 110 -6.18 17.74 4.72
C LEU A 110 -7.39 16.81 4.61
N LYS A 111 -8.01 16.45 5.75
CA LYS A 111 -9.20 15.60 5.80
C LYS A 111 -10.40 16.11 4.98
N ASN A 112 -10.42 17.39 4.62
CA ASN A 112 -11.49 17.98 3.82
C ASN A 112 -11.33 17.72 2.33
N PHE A 113 -10.17 17.23 1.91
CA PHE A 113 -9.80 17.02 0.50
C PHE A 113 -9.70 15.55 0.13
N ILE A 114 -9.36 14.68 1.08
CA ILE A 114 -9.10 13.25 0.85
C ILE A 114 -10.32 12.40 1.24
N ALA A 115 -10.43 11.21 0.65
CA ALA A 115 -11.52 10.28 0.97
C ALA A 115 -11.32 9.58 2.32
N ASN A 116 -10.10 9.10 2.57
CA ASN A 116 -9.76 8.33 3.77
C ASN A 116 -8.26 8.38 4.05
N VAL A 117 -7.86 8.03 5.27
CA VAL A 117 -6.46 7.77 5.65
C VAL A 117 -6.32 6.35 6.18
N VAL A 118 -5.29 5.66 5.71
CA VAL A 118 -4.89 4.34 6.21
C VAL A 118 -3.53 4.46 6.87
N ASP A 119 -3.44 4.11 8.15
CA ASP A 119 -2.17 4.02 8.90
C ASP A 119 -1.62 2.60 8.83
N THR A 120 -0.57 2.38 8.05
CA THR A 120 0.03 1.06 7.88
C THR A 120 0.80 0.59 9.12
N LEU A 121 1.23 1.48 10.01
CA LEU A 121 1.83 1.09 11.28
C LEU A 121 0.80 0.45 12.22
N VAL A 122 -0.42 0.96 12.24
CA VAL A 122 -1.54 0.35 13.00
C VAL A 122 -1.86 -1.02 12.42
N MET A 123 -2.03 -1.11 11.09
CA MET A 123 -2.26 -2.39 10.40
C MET A 123 -1.15 -3.41 10.71
N ALA A 124 0.11 -2.99 10.64
CA ALA A 124 1.24 -3.87 10.91
C ALA A 124 1.30 -4.36 12.37
N LYS A 125 0.91 -3.52 13.33
CA LYS A 125 0.81 -3.92 14.74
C LYS A 125 -0.25 -4.99 14.98
N ASP A 126 -1.37 -4.90 14.26
CA ASP A 126 -2.45 -5.90 14.33
C ASP A 126 -2.03 -7.22 13.65
N MET A 127 -1.33 -7.15 12.52
CA MET A 127 -0.86 -8.34 11.80
C MET A 127 0.35 -9.01 12.46
N PHE A 128 1.24 -8.23 13.09
CA PHE A 128 2.50 -8.71 13.66
C PHE A 128 2.67 -8.22 15.11
N PRO A 129 1.81 -8.64 16.04
CA PRO A 129 1.85 -8.19 17.42
C PRO A 129 3.18 -8.52 18.09
N GLY A 130 3.73 -7.57 18.84
CA GLY A 130 4.99 -7.72 19.56
C GLY A 130 6.25 -7.73 18.70
N LYS A 131 6.15 -7.46 17.39
CA LYS A 131 7.31 -7.32 16.48
C LYS A 131 7.63 -5.86 16.23
N ARG A 132 8.86 -5.60 15.77
CA ARG A 132 9.20 -4.29 15.20
C ARG A 132 8.41 -4.11 13.90
N ASN A 133 7.77 -2.95 13.75
CA ASN A 133 6.92 -2.62 12.60
C ASN A 133 7.31 -1.28 11.96
N SER A 134 8.59 -0.88 12.03
CA SER A 134 9.13 0.20 11.18
C SER A 134 9.09 -0.22 9.72
N LEU A 135 9.12 0.73 8.79
CA LEU A 135 9.10 0.45 7.34
C LEU A 135 10.21 -0.54 6.96
N ASP A 136 11.45 -0.34 7.42
CA ASP A 136 12.56 -1.29 7.21
C ASP A 136 12.25 -2.70 7.72
N ALA A 137 11.73 -2.80 8.96
CA ALA A 137 11.39 -4.10 9.53
C ALA A 137 10.25 -4.81 8.79
N LEU A 138 9.38 -4.05 8.13
CA LEU A 138 8.33 -4.58 7.26
C LEU A 138 8.90 -4.98 5.90
N CYS A 139 9.82 -4.20 5.32
CA CYS A 139 10.53 -4.58 4.10
C CYS A 139 11.24 -5.92 4.29
N ASP A 140 12.06 -6.05 5.35
CA ASP A 140 12.76 -7.31 5.66
C ASP A 140 11.81 -8.50 5.82
N ARG A 141 10.68 -8.29 6.51
CA ARG A 141 9.70 -9.36 6.83
C ARG A 141 8.90 -9.79 5.62
N LEU A 142 8.58 -8.86 4.73
CA LEU A 142 7.73 -9.07 3.56
C LEU A 142 8.53 -9.24 2.27
N GLU A 143 9.86 -9.36 2.40
CA GLU A 143 10.78 -9.57 1.28
C GLU A 143 10.68 -8.46 0.21
N VAL A 144 10.51 -7.21 0.66
CA VAL A 144 10.57 -6.01 -0.18
C VAL A 144 12.02 -5.54 -0.22
N ASP A 145 12.56 -5.39 -1.43
CA ASP A 145 13.94 -4.94 -1.62
C ASP A 145 14.11 -3.46 -1.27
N ASN A 146 14.79 -3.19 -0.17
CA ASN A 146 15.17 -1.85 0.28
C ASN A 146 16.68 -1.59 0.20
N SER A 147 17.43 -2.39 -0.55
CA SER A 147 18.90 -2.32 -0.65
C SER A 147 19.40 -0.98 -1.23
N GLY A 148 18.58 -0.30 -2.01
CA GLY A 148 18.87 1.04 -2.54
C GLY A 148 18.71 2.18 -1.51
N ARG A 149 18.14 1.91 -0.33
CA ARG A 149 17.85 2.91 0.71
C ARG A 149 19.03 3.09 1.65
N THR A 150 19.91 4.02 1.32
CA THR A 150 21.05 4.40 2.19
C THR A 150 20.70 5.52 3.16
N LEU A 151 19.78 6.40 2.78
CA LEU A 151 19.21 7.49 3.56
C LEU A 151 17.69 7.46 3.36
N HIS A 152 16.97 8.12 4.24
CA HIS A 152 15.53 8.31 4.08
C HIS A 152 15.28 9.36 3.00
N GLY A 153 14.26 9.13 2.17
CA GLY A 153 13.79 10.06 1.16
C GLY A 153 12.32 9.80 0.89
N ALA A 154 11.51 10.87 0.97
CA ALA A 154 10.07 10.73 0.99
C ALA A 154 9.48 9.98 -0.21
N LEU A 155 10.00 10.19 -1.44
CA LEU A 155 9.50 9.46 -2.60
C LEU A 155 9.86 7.97 -2.55
N LEU A 156 11.11 7.64 -2.18
CA LEU A 156 11.56 6.25 -2.06
C LEU A 156 10.80 5.52 -0.94
N ASP A 157 10.58 6.19 0.19
CA ASP A 157 9.84 5.62 1.31
C ASP A 157 8.35 5.40 0.96
N ALA A 158 7.76 6.29 0.18
CA ALA A 158 6.42 6.08 -0.38
C ALA A 158 6.35 4.90 -1.38
N GLU A 159 7.38 4.69 -2.21
CA GLU A 159 7.50 3.52 -3.09
C GLU A 159 7.61 2.21 -2.30
N LEU A 160 8.52 2.15 -1.32
CA LEU A 160 8.66 1.00 -0.43
C LEU A 160 7.38 0.72 0.35
N LEU A 161 6.70 1.78 0.82
CA LEU A 161 5.43 1.66 1.51
C LEU A 161 4.34 1.05 0.63
N ALA A 162 4.31 1.40 -0.66
CA ALA A 162 3.37 0.82 -1.61
C ALA A 162 3.58 -0.69 -1.76
N ASP A 163 4.83 -1.14 -1.90
CA ASP A 163 5.17 -2.56 -2.01
C ASP A 163 4.88 -3.33 -0.72
N VAL A 164 5.22 -2.75 0.44
CA VAL A 164 4.88 -3.29 1.76
C VAL A 164 3.38 -3.45 1.90
N TYR A 165 2.59 -2.43 1.58
CA TYR A 165 1.13 -2.45 1.68
C TYR A 165 0.50 -3.50 0.75
N ILE A 166 0.98 -3.60 -0.49
CA ILE A 166 0.54 -4.63 -1.44
C ILE A 166 0.79 -6.02 -0.86
N ASN A 167 1.96 -6.25 -0.24
CA ASN A 167 2.31 -7.54 0.37
C ASN A 167 1.49 -7.82 1.64
N MET A 168 1.26 -6.82 2.49
CA MET A 168 0.41 -6.96 3.68
C MET A 168 -1.03 -7.32 3.32
N THR A 169 -1.54 -6.85 2.19
CA THR A 169 -2.96 -7.01 1.78
C THR A 169 -3.18 -8.09 0.73
N ARG A 170 -2.16 -8.87 0.33
CA ARG A 170 -2.27 -9.94 -0.69
C ARG A 170 -3.25 -11.06 -0.32
N GLY A 171 -3.37 -11.40 0.95
CA GLY A 171 -4.24 -12.49 1.41
C GLY A 171 -5.70 -12.12 1.64
N GLN A 172 -6.03 -10.83 1.72
CA GLN A 172 -7.38 -10.36 2.07
C GLN A 172 -8.36 -10.37 0.89
N ASN A 173 -7.86 -10.32 -0.35
CA ASN A 173 -8.73 -10.28 -1.53
C ASN A 173 -9.39 -11.63 -1.90
N THR A 174 -8.98 -12.73 -1.26
CA THR A 174 -9.57 -14.07 -1.51
C THR A 174 -10.79 -14.38 -0.64
N LEU A 175 -11.08 -13.56 0.38
CA LEU A 175 -12.21 -13.80 1.31
C LEU A 175 -13.25 -12.67 1.33
N VAL A 176 -13.00 -11.55 0.67
CA VAL A 176 -14.08 -10.58 0.38
C VAL A 176 -14.81 -11.09 -0.86
N MET A 177 -15.69 -12.06 -0.67
CA MET A 177 -16.89 -12.15 -1.51
C MET A 177 -17.55 -10.78 -1.36
N GLU A 178 -17.60 -10.05 -2.48
CA GLU A 178 -18.32 -8.80 -2.58
C GLU A 178 -19.74 -9.01 -2.03
N GLU A 179 -20.00 -8.64 -0.79
CA GLU A 179 -21.31 -8.20 -0.40
C GLU A 179 -21.55 -6.91 -1.19
N GLU A 180 -21.95 -7.09 -2.45
CA GLU A 180 -22.57 -6.02 -3.23
C GLU A 180 -23.69 -5.45 -2.37
N SER A 181 -23.43 -4.32 -1.75
CA SER A 181 -24.44 -3.45 -1.19
C SER A 181 -25.49 -3.25 -2.28
N GLN A 182 -26.66 -3.83 -2.06
CA GLN A 182 -27.83 -3.66 -2.94
C GLN A 182 -28.25 -2.19 -2.92
N THR A 183 -27.59 -1.34 -3.68
CA THR A 183 -28.15 -0.10 -4.16
C THR A 183 -28.71 -0.37 -5.55
N HIS A 184 -30.04 -0.37 -5.60
CA HIS A 184 -30.85 -0.54 -6.77
C HIS A 184 -30.38 0.31 -7.95
N THR A 185 -29.66 -0.30 -8.87
CA THR A 185 -29.74 0.06 -10.28
C THR A 185 -29.92 -1.27 -11.02
N GLN A 186 -31.11 -1.44 -11.64
CA GLN A 186 -31.42 -2.58 -12.49
C GLN A 186 -30.49 -2.59 -13.71
N ALA A 187 -29.26 -3.08 -13.53
CA ALA A 187 -28.50 -3.59 -14.65
C ALA A 187 -29.01 -5.00 -14.92
N GLN A 188 -29.64 -5.20 -16.07
CA GLN A 188 -30.08 -6.51 -16.55
C GLN A 188 -28.92 -7.50 -16.43
N ARG A 189 -29.04 -8.48 -15.52
CA ARG A 189 -28.21 -9.67 -15.55
C ARG A 189 -28.46 -10.36 -16.87
N VAL A 190 -27.55 -10.22 -17.81
CA VAL A 190 -27.54 -11.08 -19.00
C VAL A 190 -27.15 -12.47 -18.50
N SER A 191 -28.13 -13.32 -18.24
CA SER A 191 -27.87 -14.73 -18.01
C SER A 191 -27.38 -15.29 -19.34
N MET A 192 -26.07 -15.59 -19.42
CA MET A 192 -25.51 -16.27 -20.56
C MET A 192 -26.04 -17.72 -20.52
N ASP A 193 -26.92 -18.08 -21.44
CA ASP A 193 -27.38 -19.45 -21.60
C ASP A 193 -26.26 -20.27 -22.25
N LEU A 194 -25.63 -21.14 -21.45
CA LEU A 194 -24.55 -22.02 -21.88
C LEU A 194 -25.05 -23.36 -22.40
N SER A 195 -26.38 -23.60 -22.45
CA SER A 195 -26.97 -24.88 -22.89
C SER A 195 -26.71 -25.22 -24.38
N GLY A 196 -26.26 -24.23 -25.17
CA GLY A 196 -25.91 -24.41 -26.57
C GLY A 196 -24.42 -24.69 -26.83
N PHE A 197 -23.56 -24.74 -25.79
CA PHE A 197 -22.13 -25.00 -25.94
C PHE A 197 -21.84 -26.45 -25.60
N GLU A 198 -21.43 -27.26 -26.57
CA GLU A 198 -20.79 -28.55 -26.31
C GLU A 198 -19.35 -28.31 -25.87
N LEU A 199 -19.14 -28.35 -24.54
CA LEU A 199 -17.79 -28.24 -23.97
C LEU A 199 -17.09 -29.62 -24.12
N PRO A 200 -15.89 -29.67 -24.73
CA PRO A 200 -15.15 -30.92 -24.83
C PRO A 200 -14.75 -31.37 -23.40
N VAL A 201 -15.18 -32.56 -23.02
CA VAL A 201 -14.72 -33.20 -21.78
C VAL A 201 -13.39 -33.87 -22.10
N ILE A 202 -12.29 -33.30 -21.56
CA ILE A 202 -10.97 -33.90 -21.68
C ILE A 202 -10.89 -35.03 -20.65
N LEU A 203 -10.83 -36.26 -21.12
CA LEU A 203 -10.61 -37.43 -20.29
C LEU A 203 -9.12 -37.68 -20.09
N ALA A 204 -8.74 -38.13 -18.89
CA ALA A 204 -7.36 -38.51 -18.60
C ALA A 204 -6.93 -39.70 -19.50
N ASN A 205 -5.73 -39.62 -20.06
CA ASN A 205 -5.17 -40.69 -20.84
C ASN A 205 -4.72 -41.89 -19.95
N GLU A 206 -4.39 -43.03 -20.56
CA GLU A 206 -4.04 -44.23 -19.81
C GLU A 206 -2.81 -44.04 -18.89
N GLN A 207 -1.85 -43.23 -19.30
CA GLN A 207 -0.65 -42.94 -18.52
C GLN A 207 -0.99 -42.09 -17.31
N GLU A 208 -1.83 -41.08 -17.46
CA GLU A 208 -2.31 -40.22 -16.36
C GLU A 208 -3.15 -41.02 -15.35
N GLN A 209 -4.01 -41.91 -15.85
CA GLN A 209 -4.80 -42.80 -14.99
C GLN A 209 -3.90 -43.77 -14.19
N THR A 210 -2.86 -44.33 -14.81
CA THR A 210 -1.90 -45.22 -14.14
C THR A 210 -1.15 -44.45 -13.05
N GLN A 211 -0.61 -43.27 -13.35
CA GLN A 211 0.07 -42.42 -12.38
C GLN A 211 -0.84 -42.01 -11.21
N HIS A 212 -2.09 -41.70 -11.51
CA HIS A 212 -3.08 -41.38 -10.48
C HIS A 212 -3.32 -42.55 -9.54
N LEU A 213 -3.47 -43.76 -10.06
CA LEU A 213 -3.64 -44.98 -9.24
C LEU A 213 -2.39 -45.29 -8.38
N GLU A 214 -1.19 -45.06 -8.89
CA GLU A 214 0.05 -45.20 -8.13
C GLU A 214 0.12 -44.25 -6.94
N VAL A 215 -0.20 -42.94 -7.19
CA VAL A 215 -0.25 -41.93 -6.13
C VAL A 215 -1.32 -42.27 -5.09
N LEU A 216 -2.51 -42.70 -5.50
CA LEU A 216 -3.56 -43.15 -4.57
C LEU A 216 -3.11 -44.34 -3.70
N ALA A 217 -2.37 -45.30 -4.27
CA ALA A 217 -1.82 -46.41 -3.53
C ALA A 217 -0.78 -45.99 -2.47
N GLN A 218 0.06 -44.99 -2.79
CA GLN A 218 1.01 -44.40 -1.85
C GLN A 218 0.30 -43.69 -0.68
N ILE A 219 -0.73 -42.89 -0.99
CA ILE A 219 -1.54 -42.20 0.01
C ILE A 219 -2.27 -43.19 0.90
N ASP A 220 -2.82 -44.25 0.32
CA ASP A 220 -3.51 -45.32 1.05
C ASP A 220 -2.58 -46.03 2.06
N LYS A 221 -1.35 -46.34 1.62
CA LYS A 221 -0.32 -46.91 2.47
C LYS A 221 0.08 -45.96 3.61
N ALA A 222 0.24 -44.66 3.31
CA ALA A 222 0.65 -43.66 4.29
C ALA A 222 -0.46 -43.34 5.30
N SER A 223 -1.74 -43.41 4.90
CA SER A 223 -2.92 -43.12 5.73
C SER A 223 -3.45 -44.34 6.51
N GLY A 224 -2.86 -45.51 6.33
CA GLY A 224 -3.34 -46.75 6.92
C GLY A 224 -4.72 -47.17 6.43
N GLY A 225 -5.04 -46.96 5.15
CA GLY A 225 -6.30 -47.34 4.50
C GLY A 225 -7.46 -46.32 4.71
N LYS A 226 -7.17 -45.12 5.17
CA LYS A 226 -8.19 -44.05 5.43
C LYS A 226 -8.30 -43.04 4.29
N THR A 227 -8.07 -43.46 3.07
CA THR A 227 -8.10 -42.55 1.91
C THR A 227 -9.52 -42.18 1.52
N VAL A 228 -9.87 -40.92 1.64
CA VAL A 228 -11.22 -40.39 1.35
C VAL A 228 -11.62 -40.56 -0.13
N TRP A 229 -10.66 -40.51 -1.05
CA TRP A 229 -10.87 -40.61 -2.52
C TRP A 229 -11.44 -41.98 -2.98
N ARG A 230 -11.29 -43.04 -2.21
CA ARG A 230 -11.91 -44.36 -2.50
C ARG A 230 -13.36 -44.45 -2.05
N ALA A 231 -13.77 -43.62 -1.11
CA ALA A 231 -15.13 -43.63 -0.57
C ALA A 231 -16.14 -42.83 -1.41
N SER A 232 -15.67 -41.97 -2.34
CA SER A 232 -16.50 -41.12 -3.17
C SER A 232 -16.74 -41.62 -4.61
N GLY A 233 -16.29 -42.83 -4.92
CA GLY A 233 -16.40 -43.47 -6.23
C GLY A 233 -17.39 -44.65 -6.23
N ALA A 234 -18.64 -44.37 -5.89
CA ALA A 234 -19.77 -45.30 -6.15
C ALA A 234 -20.92 -44.50 -6.77
#